data_118fff4aefaba07beab5486df564fe04
#
_entry.id   118fff4aefaba07beab5486df564fe04
#
_cell.length_a   1.000
_cell.length_b   1.000
_cell.length_c   1.000
_cell.angle_alpha   90.00
_cell.angle_beta   90.00
_cell.angle_gamma   90.00
#
_symmetry.space_group_name_H-M   'P 1'
#
loop_
_entity.id
_entity.type
_entity.pdbx_description
1 polymer ?
#
loop_
_entity_poly.entity_id
_entity_poly.type
_entity_poly.pdbx_seq_one_letter_code
_entity_poly.pdbx_strand_id
1 'polypeptide(L)'
;MAVSAPTKSIMTRSTTFEQEVTEISKVRKLRRSQIKKYPSVSVVIATLRENDLENILQQMAQQTLPKFEIWLGLHEIELNPRHKTLIKRLNTRGIKVSSKKFPKSATLGEVLTQISNLTTGELVAKIDDDDYYGPEHLRDLVDALMYNEADVAGRAMNYVYLEPLSITV
;
A
#
# COMPACT_ATOMS: atom_id res chain seq x y z
N MET A 1 23.38 23.16 12.11
CA MET A 1 22.16 23.83 12.60
C MET A 1 21.06 22.78 12.61
N ALA A 2 20.60 22.37 13.79
CA ALA A 2 19.55 21.39 13.92
C ALA A 2 18.22 22.03 13.51
N VAL A 3 17.60 21.54 12.45
CA VAL A 3 16.23 21.91 12.07
C VAL A 3 15.31 21.20 13.07
N SER A 4 14.67 21.98 13.95
CA SER A 4 13.68 21.43 14.88
C SER A 4 12.55 20.75 14.10
N ALA A 5 12.25 19.50 14.45
CA ALA A 5 11.11 18.79 13.90
C ALA A 5 9.84 19.64 14.15
N PRO A 6 8.94 19.78 13.15
CA PRO A 6 7.72 20.53 13.36
C PRO A 6 6.89 19.84 14.44
N THR A 7 6.51 20.60 15.43
CA THR A 7 5.66 20.20 16.55
C THR A 7 4.41 19.52 15.99
N LYS A 8 4.09 18.30 16.45
CA LYS A 8 2.88 17.57 16.11
C LYS A 8 1.67 18.48 16.31
N SER A 9 1.08 18.97 15.22
CA SER A 9 -0.27 19.50 15.24
C SER A 9 -1.20 18.33 15.49
N ILE A 10 -1.72 18.22 16.71
CA ILE A 10 -2.81 17.30 17.02
C ILE A 10 -4.02 17.92 16.30
N MET A 11 -4.44 17.32 15.17
CA MET A 11 -5.70 17.65 14.53
C MET A 11 -6.82 17.42 15.56
N THR A 12 -7.41 18.47 16.04
CA THR A 12 -8.61 18.39 16.88
C THR A 12 -9.79 17.93 16.00
N ARG A 13 -10.69 17.11 16.54
CA ARG A 13 -11.87 16.52 15.86
C ARG A 13 -12.86 17.53 15.26
N SER A 14 -12.52 18.81 15.17
CA SER A 14 -13.36 19.89 14.64
C SER A 14 -12.98 20.36 13.23
N THR A 15 -12.00 19.75 12.59
CA THR A 15 -11.67 20.09 11.20
C THR A 15 -12.72 19.53 10.25
N THR A 16 -13.22 20.35 9.34
CA THR A 16 -14.11 19.88 8.27
C THR A 16 -13.34 19.02 7.27
N PHE A 17 -14.03 18.12 6.57
CA PHE A 17 -13.43 17.30 5.51
C PHE A 17 -12.65 18.14 4.47
N GLU A 18 -13.15 19.29 4.10
CA GLU A 18 -12.49 20.21 3.16
C GLU A 18 -11.16 20.75 3.71
N GLN A 19 -11.12 21.08 5.00
CA GLN A 19 -9.89 21.51 5.66
C GLN A 19 -8.86 20.39 5.71
N GLU A 20 -9.27 19.16 6.01
CA GLU A 20 -8.39 17.99 6.00
C GLU A 20 -7.81 17.73 4.61
N VAL A 21 -8.62 17.75 3.56
CA VAL A 21 -8.18 17.58 2.16
C VAL A 21 -7.16 18.67 1.78
N THR A 22 -7.40 19.91 2.21
CA THR A 22 -6.49 21.03 1.95
C THR A 22 -5.14 20.82 2.65
N GLU A 23 -5.14 20.45 3.93
CA GLU A 23 -3.92 20.22 4.70
C GLU A 23 -3.12 19.02 4.19
N ILE A 24 -3.78 17.92 3.85
CA ILE A 24 -3.15 16.75 3.23
C ILE A 24 -2.45 17.16 1.92
N SER A 25 -3.10 17.99 1.10
CA SER A 25 -2.54 18.45 -0.18
C SER A 25 -1.27 19.30 0.03
N LYS A 26 -1.26 20.17 1.04
CA LYS A 26 -0.07 20.98 1.40
C LYS A 26 1.07 20.09 1.87
N VAL A 27 0.79 19.13 2.75
CA VAL A 27 1.79 18.17 3.27
C VAL A 27 2.39 17.34 2.14
N ARG A 28 1.57 16.82 1.22
CA ARG A 28 2.04 16.10 0.02
C ARG A 28 2.96 16.95 -0.83
N LYS A 29 2.57 18.20 -1.11
CA LYS A 29 3.38 19.12 -1.90
C LYS A 29 4.73 19.41 -1.25
N LEU A 30 4.74 19.65 0.07
CA LEU A 30 5.97 19.88 0.83
C LEU A 30 6.91 18.67 0.77
N ARG A 31 6.44 17.48 1.12
CA ARG A 31 7.25 16.25 1.11
C ARG A 31 7.83 15.99 -0.27
N ARG A 32 6.98 16.02 -1.31
CA ARG A 32 7.38 15.75 -2.70
C ARG A 32 8.38 16.75 -3.25
N SER A 33 8.35 18.00 -2.80
CA SER A 33 9.33 19.02 -3.25
C SER A 33 10.76 18.72 -2.77
N GLN A 34 10.93 17.89 -1.75
CA GLN A 34 12.23 17.54 -1.18
C GLN A 34 12.75 16.18 -1.65
N ILE A 35 11.89 15.35 -2.24
CA ILE A 35 12.27 14.02 -2.73
C ILE A 35 12.83 14.14 -4.15
N LYS A 36 14.15 13.98 -4.30
CA LYS A 36 14.83 14.03 -5.59
C LYS A 36 14.70 12.74 -6.40
N LYS A 37 14.61 11.60 -5.71
CA LYS A 37 14.55 10.27 -6.31
C LYS A 37 13.72 9.35 -5.42
N TYR A 38 12.75 8.65 -6.00
CA TYR A 38 12.00 7.63 -5.29
C TYR A 38 12.77 6.32 -5.24
N PRO A 39 12.80 5.64 -4.07
CA PRO A 39 13.34 4.29 -3.97
C PRO A 39 12.46 3.31 -4.75
N SER A 40 13.02 2.18 -5.11
CA SER A 40 12.25 1.05 -5.63
C SER A 40 11.43 0.40 -4.51
N VAL A 41 10.18 0.07 -4.79
CA VAL A 41 9.26 -0.50 -3.79
C VAL A 41 8.77 -1.86 -4.25
N SER A 42 8.79 -2.84 -3.36
CA SER A 42 8.16 -4.14 -3.54
C SER A 42 6.94 -4.23 -2.62
N VAL A 43 5.78 -4.40 -3.22
CA VAL A 43 4.53 -4.64 -2.50
C VAL A 43 4.36 -6.14 -2.29
N VAL A 44 4.14 -6.58 -1.05
CA VAL A 44 3.88 -7.97 -0.69
C VAL A 44 2.43 -8.13 -0.23
N ILE A 45 1.72 -9.07 -0.85
CA ILE A 45 0.31 -9.35 -0.58
C ILE A 45 0.15 -10.85 -0.38
N ALA A 46 -0.24 -11.28 0.81
CA ALA A 46 -0.62 -12.67 1.07
C ALA A 46 -2.15 -12.77 1.06
N THR A 47 -2.70 -13.73 0.32
CA THR A 47 -4.15 -13.92 0.26
C THR A 47 -4.54 -15.40 0.25
N LEU A 48 -5.65 -15.70 0.93
CA LEU A 48 -6.36 -16.97 0.90
C LEU A 48 -7.79 -16.81 0.36
N ARG A 49 -8.15 -15.57 -0.07
CA ARG A 49 -9.49 -15.19 -0.51
C ARG A 49 -9.46 -14.83 -2.00
N GLU A 50 -9.97 -15.72 -2.83
CA GLU A 50 -9.98 -15.53 -4.28
C GLU A 50 -10.75 -14.26 -4.69
N ASN A 51 -11.87 -13.98 -4.01
CA ASN A 51 -12.73 -12.83 -4.33
C ASN A 51 -12.07 -11.48 -4.04
N ASP A 52 -11.24 -11.40 -3.00
CA ASP A 52 -10.58 -10.16 -2.61
C ASP A 52 -9.38 -9.82 -3.50
N LEU A 53 -8.79 -10.85 -4.15
CA LEU A 53 -7.65 -10.67 -5.04
C LEU A 53 -7.97 -9.76 -6.23
N GLU A 54 -9.19 -9.81 -6.78
CA GLU A 54 -9.61 -8.90 -7.86
C GLU A 54 -9.60 -7.45 -7.37
N ASN A 55 -10.19 -7.20 -6.20
CA ASN A 55 -10.31 -5.87 -5.61
C ASN A 55 -8.93 -5.26 -5.29
N ILE A 56 -8.06 -6.01 -4.65
CA ILE A 56 -6.74 -5.49 -4.30
C ILE A 56 -5.87 -5.23 -5.53
N LEU A 57 -5.93 -6.07 -6.58
CA LEU A 57 -5.24 -5.81 -7.84
C LEU A 57 -5.76 -4.54 -8.54
N GLN A 58 -7.07 -4.27 -8.48
CA GLN A 58 -7.65 -3.03 -9.01
C GLN A 58 -7.17 -1.80 -8.22
N GLN A 59 -7.10 -1.88 -6.89
CA GLN A 59 -6.58 -0.81 -6.04
C GLN A 59 -5.08 -0.55 -6.30
N MET A 60 -4.29 -1.60 -6.49
CA MET A 60 -2.88 -1.48 -6.88
C MET A 60 -2.72 -0.83 -8.25
N ALA A 61 -3.63 -1.11 -9.19
CA ALA A 61 -3.63 -0.44 -10.49
C ALA A 61 -3.94 1.06 -10.41
N GLN A 62 -4.52 1.55 -9.33
CA GLN A 62 -4.83 2.98 -9.12
C GLN A 62 -3.73 3.74 -8.37
N GLN A 63 -2.73 3.05 -7.80
CA GLN A 63 -1.67 3.70 -7.03
C GLN A 63 -0.88 4.70 -7.88
N THR A 64 -0.60 5.86 -7.30
CA THR A 64 0.13 6.96 -7.95
C THR A 64 1.64 6.89 -7.77
N LEU A 65 2.14 5.93 -6.99
CA LEU A 65 3.58 5.69 -6.88
C LEU A 65 4.15 5.34 -8.27
N PRO A 66 5.19 6.04 -8.74
CA PRO A 66 5.63 5.90 -10.13
C PRO A 66 6.17 4.53 -10.50
N LYS A 67 6.80 3.83 -9.55
CA LYS A 67 7.49 2.57 -9.82
C LYS A 67 7.45 1.65 -8.61
N PHE A 68 6.87 0.47 -8.79
CA PHE A 68 6.88 -0.60 -7.80
C PHE A 68 6.64 -1.95 -8.49
N GLU A 69 6.93 -3.03 -7.78
CA GLU A 69 6.55 -4.39 -8.17
C GLU A 69 5.60 -5.00 -7.15
N ILE A 70 4.92 -6.07 -7.50
CA ILE A 70 3.99 -6.79 -6.63
C ILE A 70 4.40 -8.26 -6.54
N TRP A 71 4.46 -8.79 -5.31
CA TRP A 71 4.59 -10.19 -5.01
C TRP A 71 3.34 -10.72 -4.32
N LEU A 72 2.68 -11.70 -4.95
CA LEU A 72 1.49 -12.35 -4.44
C LEU A 72 1.85 -13.68 -3.79
N GLY A 73 1.53 -13.84 -2.52
CA GLY A 73 1.52 -15.13 -1.82
C GLY A 73 0.12 -15.74 -1.90
N LEU A 74 -0.04 -16.77 -2.73
CA LEU A 74 -1.34 -17.39 -3.02
C LEU A 74 -1.52 -18.67 -2.19
N HIS A 75 -2.40 -18.65 -1.19
CA HIS A 75 -2.77 -19.83 -0.41
C HIS A 75 -3.83 -20.65 -1.16
N GLU A 76 -3.41 -21.73 -1.82
CA GLU A 76 -4.27 -22.63 -2.60
C GLU A 76 -5.19 -21.92 -3.61
N ILE A 77 -4.86 -20.66 -3.97
CA ILE A 77 -5.62 -19.89 -4.95
C ILE A 77 -5.05 -20.14 -6.34
N GLU A 78 -5.93 -20.42 -7.29
CA GLU A 78 -5.63 -20.41 -8.71
C GLU A 78 -6.01 -19.08 -9.34
N LEU A 79 -5.09 -18.52 -10.15
CA LEU A 79 -5.36 -17.28 -10.87
C LEU A 79 -6.37 -17.55 -11.99
N ASN A 80 -7.58 -17.04 -11.84
CA ASN A 80 -8.63 -17.11 -12.84
C ASN A 80 -8.39 -16.13 -14.03
N PRO A 81 -9.19 -16.17 -15.10
CA PRO A 81 -9.01 -15.28 -16.25
C PRO A 81 -9.10 -13.79 -15.94
N ARG A 82 -9.90 -13.37 -14.96
CA ARG A 82 -10.02 -11.97 -14.55
C ARG A 82 -8.73 -11.50 -13.87
N HIS A 83 -8.21 -12.30 -12.93
CA HIS A 83 -6.92 -12.02 -12.26
C HIS A 83 -5.79 -11.90 -13.29
N LYS A 84 -5.69 -12.84 -14.25
CA LYS A 84 -4.68 -12.80 -15.32
C LYS A 84 -4.80 -11.55 -16.19
N THR A 85 -6.02 -11.10 -16.47
CA THR A 85 -6.27 -9.86 -17.23
C THR A 85 -5.78 -8.63 -16.46
N LEU A 86 -6.09 -8.53 -15.16
CA LEU A 86 -5.63 -7.42 -14.32
C LEU A 86 -4.10 -7.41 -14.18
N ILE A 87 -3.49 -8.58 -13.96
CA ILE A 87 -2.03 -8.72 -13.91
C ILE A 87 -1.39 -8.28 -15.23
N LYS A 88 -1.97 -8.67 -16.37
CA LYS A 88 -1.49 -8.22 -17.69
C LYS A 88 -1.57 -6.69 -17.82
N ARG A 89 -2.66 -6.06 -17.37
CA ARG A 89 -2.82 -4.60 -17.38
C ARG A 89 -1.77 -3.91 -16.50
N LEU A 90 -1.51 -4.44 -15.30
CA LEU A 90 -0.44 -3.94 -14.41
C LEU A 90 0.93 -4.03 -15.08
N ASN A 91 1.27 -5.19 -15.66
CA ASN A 91 2.53 -5.40 -16.35
C ASN A 91 2.69 -4.44 -17.56
N THR A 92 1.63 -4.18 -18.32
CA THR A 92 1.65 -3.21 -19.43
C THR A 92 1.93 -1.78 -18.95
N ARG A 93 1.57 -1.45 -17.70
CA ARG A 93 1.90 -0.18 -17.06
C ARG A 93 3.28 -0.15 -16.41
N GLY A 94 4.08 -1.19 -16.55
CA GLY A 94 5.42 -1.31 -15.97
C GLY A 94 5.41 -1.78 -14.50
N ILE A 95 4.27 -2.21 -13.97
CA ILE A 95 4.16 -2.77 -12.62
C ILE A 95 4.27 -4.29 -12.74
N LYS A 96 5.45 -4.84 -12.48
CA LYS A 96 5.69 -6.29 -12.53
C LYS A 96 4.92 -6.98 -11.42
N VAL A 97 4.12 -8.00 -11.78
CA VAL A 97 3.41 -8.84 -10.81
C VAL A 97 3.96 -10.26 -10.88
N SER A 98 4.46 -10.75 -9.75
CA SER A 98 4.95 -12.11 -9.55
C SER A 98 4.09 -12.82 -8.51
N SER A 99 4.04 -14.14 -8.54
CA SER A 99 3.28 -14.91 -7.55
C SER A 99 4.02 -16.19 -7.14
N LYS A 100 3.78 -16.61 -5.90
CA LYS A 100 4.21 -17.88 -5.36
C LYS A 100 3.03 -18.56 -4.68
N LYS A 101 2.83 -19.86 -4.96
CA LYS A 101 1.80 -20.67 -4.33
C LYS A 101 2.30 -21.26 -3.01
N PHE A 102 1.38 -21.36 -2.08
CA PHE A 102 1.61 -21.90 -0.75
C PHE A 102 0.52 -22.92 -0.40
N PRO A 103 0.88 -23.99 0.34
CA PRO A 103 -0.11 -24.93 0.85
C PRO A 103 -0.95 -24.27 1.95
N LYS A 104 -2.14 -24.80 2.19
CA LYS A 104 -3.07 -24.31 3.23
C LYS A 104 -2.47 -24.30 4.64
N SER A 105 -1.49 -25.19 4.90
CA SER A 105 -0.80 -25.29 6.18
C SER A 105 0.22 -24.17 6.44
N ALA A 106 0.60 -23.39 5.41
CA ALA A 106 1.53 -22.30 5.59
C ALA A 106 0.88 -21.17 6.42
N THR A 107 1.61 -20.66 7.39
CA THR A 107 1.16 -19.51 8.18
C THR A 107 1.34 -18.21 7.39
N LEU A 108 0.58 -17.15 7.76
CA LEU A 108 0.74 -15.82 7.16
C LEU A 108 2.20 -15.32 7.27
N GLY A 109 2.84 -15.54 8.43
CA GLY A 109 4.23 -15.14 8.64
C GLY A 109 5.21 -15.85 7.70
N GLU A 110 5.04 -17.16 7.47
CA GLU A 110 5.85 -17.92 6.52
C GLU A 110 5.67 -17.42 5.09
N VAL A 111 4.42 -17.17 4.67
CA VAL A 111 4.13 -16.64 3.34
C VAL A 111 4.79 -15.29 3.13
N LEU A 112 4.54 -14.33 4.06
CA LEU A 112 5.10 -12.99 3.98
C LEU A 112 6.64 -13.03 3.99
N THR A 113 7.25 -13.83 4.85
CA THR A 113 8.71 -13.99 4.90
C THR A 113 9.25 -14.51 3.57
N GLN A 114 8.64 -15.57 3.03
CA GLN A 114 9.13 -16.16 1.80
C GLN A 114 8.97 -15.25 0.58
N ILE A 115 7.84 -14.54 0.45
CA ILE A 115 7.68 -13.59 -0.67
C ILE A 115 8.54 -12.34 -0.49
N SER A 116 8.74 -11.86 0.73
CA SER A 116 9.65 -10.73 1.01
C SER A 116 11.09 -11.06 0.63
N ASN A 117 11.54 -12.30 0.83
CA ASN A 117 12.87 -12.74 0.43
C ASN A 117 13.07 -12.80 -1.11
N LEU A 118 11.99 -12.71 -1.89
CA LEU A 118 12.03 -12.69 -3.35
C LEU A 118 11.97 -11.26 -3.92
N THR A 119 11.71 -10.27 -3.08
CA THR A 119 11.60 -8.86 -3.49
C THR A 119 12.94 -8.28 -3.90
N THR A 120 12.90 -7.29 -4.80
CA THR A 120 14.09 -6.60 -5.31
C THR A 120 14.09 -5.10 -4.98
N GLY A 121 13.02 -4.60 -4.37
CA GLY A 121 12.88 -3.20 -3.99
C GLY A 121 13.74 -2.81 -2.78
N GLU A 122 14.15 -1.55 -2.72
CA GLU A 122 14.83 -0.96 -1.57
C GLU A 122 13.90 -0.87 -0.35
N LEU A 123 12.58 -0.81 -0.59
CA LEU A 123 11.53 -0.79 0.43
C LEU A 123 10.55 -1.93 0.18
N VAL A 124 10.04 -2.50 1.28
CA VAL A 124 8.96 -3.49 1.24
C VAL A 124 7.70 -2.90 1.87
N ALA A 125 6.59 -2.91 1.13
CA ALA A 125 5.29 -2.49 1.60
C ALA A 125 4.36 -3.71 1.77
N LYS A 126 3.92 -3.99 3.00
CA LYS A 126 2.89 -5.00 3.28
C LYS A 126 1.52 -4.40 3.00
N ILE A 127 0.71 -5.10 2.23
CA ILE A 127 -0.68 -4.77 1.91
C ILE A 127 -1.55 -5.99 2.24
N ASP A 128 -2.65 -5.77 2.94
CA ASP A 128 -3.66 -6.80 3.23
C ASP A 128 -4.72 -6.84 2.10
N ASP A 129 -5.28 -7.99 1.84
CA ASP A 129 -6.17 -8.21 0.70
C ASP A 129 -7.61 -7.73 0.95
N ASP A 130 -8.00 -7.54 2.21
CA ASP A 130 -9.35 -7.17 2.68
C ASP A 130 -9.51 -5.69 3.07
N ASP A 131 -8.45 -4.92 2.98
CA ASP A 131 -8.47 -3.49 3.27
C ASP A 131 -8.70 -2.63 2.01
N TYR A 132 -9.07 -1.35 2.24
CA TYR A 132 -9.17 -0.35 1.18
C TYR A 132 -7.99 0.61 1.21
N TYR A 133 -7.30 0.72 0.06
CA TYR A 133 -6.15 1.58 -0.13
C TYR A 133 -6.41 2.61 -1.23
N GLY A 134 -6.57 3.86 -0.85
CA GLY A 134 -6.73 4.96 -1.80
C GLY A 134 -5.52 5.14 -2.72
N PRO A 135 -5.67 5.85 -3.86
CA PRO A 135 -4.63 5.95 -4.89
C PRO A 135 -3.28 6.51 -4.42
N GLU A 136 -3.27 7.33 -3.40
CA GLU A 136 -2.06 7.95 -2.86
C GLU A 136 -1.40 7.14 -1.73
N HIS A 137 -1.95 5.98 -1.36
CA HIS A 137 -1.53 5.24 -0.17
C HIS A 137 -0.03 4.90 -0.18
N LEU A 138 0.44 4.19 -1.19
CA LEU A 138 1.85 3.81 -1.28
C LEU A 138 2.75 5.03 -1.39
N ARG A 139 2.35 6.01 -2.19
CA ARG A 139 3.15 7.22 -2.39
C ARG A 139 3.26 8.05 -1.11
N ASP A 140 2.17 8.25 -0.39
CA ASP A 140 2.18 9.00 0.87
C ASP A 140 3.06 8.34 1.93
N LEU A 141 3.10 6.99 1.98
CA LEU A 141 3.98 6.27 2.91
C LEU A 141 5.46 6.43 2.54
N VAL A 142 5.79 6.30 1.26
CA VAL A 142 7.16 6.54 0.78
C VAL A 142 7.57 7.99 1.00
N ASP A 143 6.69 8.95 0.67
CA ASP A 143 6.92 10.37 0.90
C ASP A 143 7.19 10.66 2.40
N ALA A 144 6.43 10.01 3.30
CA ALA A 144 6.60 10.17 4.74
C ALA A 144 7.93 9.56 5.23
N LEU A 145 8.28 8.38 4.76
CA LEU A 145 9.50 7.68 5.12
C LEU A 145 10.73 8.48 4.68
N MET A 146 10.75 8.92 3.42
CA MET A 146 11.87 9.69 2.86
C MET A 146 12.00 11.08 3.51
N TYR A 147 10.89 11.77 3.74
CA TYR A 147 10.91 13.11 4.33
C TYR A 147 11.39 13.11 5.78
N ASN A 148 11.07 12.05 6.55
CA ASN A 148 11.44 11.96 7.96
C ASN A 148 12.73 11.16 8.20
N GLU A 149 13.39 10.66 7.15
CA GLU A 149 14.55 9.76 7.25
C GLU A 149 14.26 8.57 8.19
N ALA A 150 13.06 7.98 8.05
CA ALA A 150 12.57 6.94 8.92
C ALA A 150 12.78 5.55 8.33
N ASP A 151 12.96 4.53 9.18
CA ASP A 151 13.09 3.13 8.76
C ASP A 151 11.74 2.47 8.51
N VAL A 152 10.66 2.97 9.15
CA VAL A 152 9.32 2.41 9.06
C VAL A 152 8.29 3.54 8.96
N ALA A 153 7.33 3.40 8.05
CA ALA A 153 6.16 4.27 7.95
C ALA A 153 4.89 3.43 7.88
N GLY A 154 3.85 3.87 8.57
CA GLY A 154 2.53 3.23 8.56
C GLY A 154 1.42 4.26 8.68
N ARG A 155 0.21 3.87 8.34
CA ARG A 155 -1.00 4.67 8.60
C ARG A 155 -1.73 4.12 9.82
N ALA A 156 -2.19 5.03 10.67
CA ALA A 156 -3.22 4.70 11.64
C ALA A 156 -4.54 4.43 10.89
N MET A 157 -5.28 3.43 11.34
CA MET A 157 -6.64 3.18 10.88
C MET A 157 -7.55 4.30 11.41
N ASN A 158 -8.18 5.04 10.49
CA ASN A 158 -9.07 6.16 10.85
C ASN A 158 -10.54 5.79 10.70
N TYR A 159 -10.85 4.82 9.84
CA TYR A 159 -12.22 4.41 9.54
C TYR A 159 -12.33 2.89 9.51
N VAL A 160 -13.42 2.37 10.04
CA VAL A 160 -13.78 0.94 9.98
C VAL A 160 -15.17 0.84 9.36
N TYR A 161 -15.30 0.04 8.30
CA TYR A 161 -16.59 -0.28 7.73
C TYR A 161 -17.19 -1.48 8.44
N LEU A 162 -18.36 -1.28 9.04
CA LEU A 162 -19.13 -2.33 9.70
C LEU A 162 -20.19 -2.87 8.74
N GLU A 163 -19.82 -3.90 7.98
CA GLU A 163 -20.66 -4.49 6.93
C GLU A 163 -22.08 -4.87 7.39
N PRO A 164 -22.29 -5.52 8.55
CA PRO A 164 -23.64 -5.86 9.03
C PRO A 164 -24.56 -4.66 9.25
N LEU A 165 -23.97 -3.49 9.51
CA LEU A 165 -24.69 -2.25 9.76
C LEU A 165 -24.65 -1.29 8.56
N SER A 166 -23.87 -1.60 7.54
CA SER A 166 -23.61 -0.74 6.38
C SER A 166 -23.20 0.69 6.74
N ILE A 167 -22.40 0.85 7.82
CA ILE A 167 -21.90 2.15 8.29
C ILE A 167 -20.38 2.16 8.36
N THR A 168 -19.81 3.35 8.21
CA THR A 168 -18.38 3.63 8.49
C THR A 168 -18.26 4.40 9.80
N VAL A 169 -17.42 3.96 10.70
CA VAL A 169 -17.15 4.59 12.00
C VAL A 169 -15.69 5.07 12.10
#